data_92adad51afedafde7f740b1ab8ef2320
#
_entry.id   92adad51afedafde7f740b1ab8ef2320
#
_cell.length_a   1.000
_cell.length_b   1.000
_cell.length_c   1.000
_cell.angle_alpha   90.00
_cell.angle_beta   90.00
_cell.angle_gamma   90.00
#
_symmetry.space_group_name_H-M   'P 1'
#
loop_
_entity.id
_entity.type
_entity.pdbx_description
1 polymer ?
#
loop_
_entity_poly.entity_id
_entity_poly.type
_entity_poly.pdbx_seq_one_letter_code
_entity_poly.pdbx_strand_id
1 'polypeptide(L)'
;KAYVKYQRINNKLKTQDTILAIRAIEKICLERYGEIDLTKLVIADFDLAAETAKENYKASSAYHVGRQLKILLDFLRQLKILGLPEWKNPLKKPADKVIVLDKESEEYRSSKLPDEDAIFALADIFSRKESELSDRDIFVTSAVSLLLAAPERASELFFLKYNCIHEEEVQTVSKSSLGLVADGSNIEKVLGIRWYAQKNYGYDIKYIPSVMIPTVKRAVERLIKMSEKPRHLAYLLEISDKFPRHDLCPKVPDDQLLKRSEVLLAMGFDVSQYNDSQANDSGKVFLNARDIPISNYEVCLNDLNILLRNRLPKDFPYVPFQTGNGVKVKWSEALFACFVHQFNKSKSTIFSELWMPKIGTLNEDLSPTRKKLRGKNELSNRQTIFQRWGYGDHSITTHQFRHLLNTIAN
;
A
#
# COMPACT_ATOMS: atom_id res chain seq x y z
N LYS A 1 23.81 -12.00 -2.18
CA LYS A 1 23.41 -10.56 -2.31
C LYS A 1 23.71 -10.01 -3.71
N ALA A 2 24.90 -10.26 -4.32
CA ALA A 2 25.28 -9.76 -5.65
C ALA A 2 24.31 -10.22 -6.76
N TYR A 3 23.98 -11.51 -6.82
CA TYR A 3 23.04 -12.07 -7.78
C TYR A 3 21.64 -11.44 -7.69
N VAL A 4 21.12 -11.26 -6.47
CA VAL A 4 19.81 -10.61 -6.27
C VAL A 4 19.84 -9.15 -6.73
N LYS A 5 20.94 -8.42 -6.48
CA LYS A 5 21.14 -7.07 -7.00
C LYS A 5 21.18 -7.05 -8.53
N TYR A 6 21.95 -7.96 -9.13
CA TYR A 6 22.07 -8.11 -10.58
C TYR A 6 20.69 -8.36 -11.22
N GLN A 7 19.91 -9.29 -10.67
CA GLN A 7 18.56 -9.59 -11.14
C GLN A 7 17.60 -8.41 -10.99
N ARG A 8 17.71 -7.62 -9.92
CA ARG A 8 16.93 -6.39 -9.74
C ARG A 8 17.22 -5.33 -10.78
N ILE A 9 18.48 -5.17 -11.17
CA ILE A 9 18.89 -4.16 -12.15
C ILE A 9 18.44 -4.57 -13.56
N ASN A 10 18.66 -5.83 -13.92
CA ASN A 10 18.46 -6.30 -15.30
C ASN A 10 17.04 -6.77 -15.60
N ASN A 11 16.37 -7.34 -14.62
CA ASN A 11 15.10 -8.03 -14.87
C ASN A 11 14.02 -7.53 -13.93
N LYS A 12 13.58 -6.52 -13.67
CA LYS A 12 12.40 -6.06 -12.88
C LYS A 12 11.51 -7.19 -12.28
N LEU A 13 12.07 -8.42 -12.11
CA LEU A 13 11.38 -9.62 -11.67
C LEU A 13 11.12 -9.57 -10.16
N LYS A 14 10.09 -10.27 -9.73
CA LYS A 14 9.72 -10.40 -8.32
C LYS A 14 10.88 -11.03 -7.55
N THR A 15 11.55 -10.24 -6.76
CA THR A 15 12.69 -10.64 -5.90
C THR A 15 12.35 -11.85 -5.00
N GLN A 16 11.07 -12.04 -4.67
CA GLN A 16 10.59 -13.14 -3.84
C GLN A 16 10.86 -14.50 -4.46
N ASP A 17 10.49 -14.72 -5.73
CA ASP A 17 10.70 -16.00 -6.40
C ASP A 17 12.20 -16.33 -6.52
N THR A 18 13.02 -15.31 -6.78
CA THR A 18 14.51 -15.45 -6.79
C THR A 18 15.05 -15.86 -5.43
N ILE A 19 14.55 -15.28 -4.34
CA ILE A 19 14.98 -15.66 -2.98
C ILE A 19 14.54 -17.08 -2.66
N LEU A 20 13.35 -17.50 -3.06
CA LEU A 20 12.87 -18.87 -2.85
C LEU A 20 13.74 -19.88 -3.61
N ALA A 21 14.15 -19.58 -4.83
CA ALA A 21 15.06 -20.43 -5.60
C ALA A 21 16.45 -20.55 -4.93
N ILE A 22 17.00 -19.44 -4.44
CA ILE A 22 18.27 -19.45 -3.70
C ILE A 22 18.16 -20.31 -2.44
N ARG A 23 17.06 -20.18 -1.67
CA ARG A 23 16.83 -21.00 -0.48
C ARG A 23 16.70 -22.49 -0.78
N ALA A 24 16.08 -22.83 -1.91
CA ALA A 24 15.98 -24.23 -2.34
C ALA A 24 17.39 -24.81 -2.62
N ILE A 25 18.25 -24.10 -3.35
CA ILE A 25 19.63 -24.52 -3.60
C ILE A 25 20.47 -24.53 -2.31
N GLU A 26 20.34 -23.51 -1.45
CA GLU A 26 21.00 -23.46 -0.15
C GLU A 26 20.71 -24.71 0.68
N LYS A 27 19.42 -25.10 0.75
CA LYS A 27 19.01 -26.31 1.47
C LYS A 27 19.69 -27.55 0.89
N ILE A 28 19.69 -27.73 -0.43
CA ILE A 28 20.31 -28.89 -1.10
C ILE A 28 21.84 -28.90 -0.87
N CYS A 29 22.50 -27.73 -0.95
CA CYS A 29 23.93 -27.64 -0.65
C CYS A 29 24.24 -28.11 0.77
N LEU A 30 23.50 -27.64 1.76
CA LEU A 30 23.70 -28.01 3.16
C LEU A 30 23.42 -29.50 3.41
N GLU A 31 22.37 -30.08 2.83
CA GLU A 31 22.01 -31.48 2.99
C GLU A 31 22.99 -32.43 2.32
N ARG A 32 23.54 -32.07 1.15
CA ARG A 32 24.42 -32.96 0.38
C ARG A 32 25.92 -32.77 0.64
N TYR A 33 26.33 -31.54 0.87
CA TYR A 33 27.73 -31.16 0.97
C TYR A 33 28.13 -30.63 2.34
N GLY A 34 27.18 -30.40 3.25
CA GLY A 34 27.42 -29.83 4.58
C GLY A 34 27.81 -28.35 4.58
N GLU A 35 27.98 -27.75 3.41
CA GLU A 35 28.35 -26.33 3.23
C GLU A 35 27.72 -25.74 1.98
N ILE A 36 27.70 -24.39 1.91
CA ILE A 36 27.15 -23.66 0.76
C ILE A 36 28.27 -23.36 -0.22
N ASP A 37 28.60 -24.33 -1.06
CA ASP A 37 29.56 -24.18 -2.16
C ASP A 37 28.87 -24.41 -3.50
N LEU A 38 28.69 -23.33 -4.24
CA LEU A 38 28.00 -23.38 -5.54
C LEU A 38 28.87 -24.10 -6.61
N THR A 39 30.18 -24.23 -6.43
CA THR A 39 31.07 -24.90 -7.40
C THR A 39 30.89 -26.40 -7.41
N LYS A 40 30.36 -26.99 -6.35
CA LYS A 40 30.08 -28.42 -6.20
C LYS A 40 28.74 -28.88 -6.79
N LEU A 41 27.89 -27.92 -7.20
CA LEU A 41 26.58 -28.24 -7.72
C LEU A 41 26.65 -29.07 -9.00
N VAL A 42 25.75 -30.06 -9.09
CA VAL A 42 25.47 -30.85 -10.27
C VAL A 42 24.04 -30.69 -10.74
N ILE A 43 23.71 -31.16 -11.94
CA ILE A 43 22.34 -31.03 -12.49
C ILE A 43 21.28 -31.62 -11.56
N ALA A 44 21.56 -32.76 -10.95
CA ALA A 44 20.64 -33.40 -10.00
C ALA A 44 20.27 -32.52 -8.80
N ASP A 45 21.13 -31.56 -8.41
CA ASP A 45 20.81 -30.64 -7.31
C ASP A 45 19.72 -29.64 -7.71
N PHE A 46 19.66 -29.25 -8.99
CA PHE A 46 18.59 -28.40 -9.51
C PHE A 46 17.26 -29.16 -9.61
N ASP A 47 17.31 -30.47 -9.92
CA ASP A 47 16.12 -31.33 -9.91
C ASP A 47 15.59 -31.47 -8.47
N LEU A 48 16.46 -31.75 -7.50
CA LEU A 48 16.09 -31.85 -6.09
C LEU A 48 15.56 -30.51 -5.54
N ALA A 49 16.14 -29.38 -5.94
CA ALA A 49 15.66 -28.06 -5.55
C ALA A 49 14.26 -27.77 -6.15
N ALA A 50 14.00 -28.22 -7.37
CA ALA A 50 12.69 -28.11 -8.00
C ALA A 50 11.65 -29.00 -7.30
N GLU A 51 11.99 -30.23 -6.92
CA GLU A 51 11.13 -31.10 -6.12
C GLU A 51 10.85 -30.51 -4.73
N THR A 52 11.85 -30.01 -4.05
CA THR A 52 11.68 -29.28 -2.78
C THR A 52 10.71 -28.12 -2.93
N ALA A 53 10.78 -27.39 -4.05
CA ALA A 53 9.84 -26.32 -4.32
C ALA A 53 8.42 -26.83 -4.54
N LYS A 54 8.25 -27.98 -5.21
CA LYS A 54 6.96 -28.64 -5.44
C LYS A 54 6.29 -29.08 -4.16
N GLU A 55 7.05 -29.60 -3.21
CA GLU A 55 6.57 -30.02 -1.90
C GLU A 55 6.14 -28.88 -0.99
N ASN A 56 6.89 -27.76 -1.04
CA ASN A 56 6.71 -26.68 -0.07
C ASN A 56 5.81 -25.53 -0.57
N TYR A 57 5.53 -25.46 -1.89
CA TYR A 57 4.79 -24.34 -2.46
C TYR A 57 3.63 -24.80 -3.35
N LYS A 58 2.64 -23.93 -3.52
CA LYS A 58 1.56 -24.13 -4.50
C LYS A 58 2.14 -24.26 -5.92
N ALA A 59 1.53 -25.07 -6.77
CA ALA A 59 2.00 -25.42 -8.12
C ALA A 59 2.47 -24.21 -8.96
N SER A 60 1.74 -23.10 -8.94
CA SER A 60 2.16 -21.87 -9.62
C SER A 60 3.44 -21.26 -9.05
N SER A 61 3.57 -21.20 -7.72
CA SER A 61 4.77 -20.68 -7.06
C SER A 61 5.97 -21.62 -7.30
N ALA A 62 5.77 -22.93 -7.19
CA ALA A 62 6.79 -23.93 -7.48
C ALA A 62 7.33 -23.78 -8.90
N TYR A 63 6.44 -23.66 -9.91
CA TYR A 63 6.84 -23.41 -11.29
C TYR A 63 7.70 -22.15 -11.44
N HIS A 64 7.31 -21.05 -10.76
CA HIS A 64 8.11 -19.81 -10.78
C HIS A 64 9.48 -19.98 -10.12
N VAL A 65 9.56 -20.73 -9.01
CA VAL A 65 10.84 -21.09 -8.39
C VAL A 65 11.69 -21.89 -9.37
N GLY A 66 11.15 -22.91 -10.04
CA GLY A 66 11.87 -23.68 -11.06
C GLY A 66 12.39 -22.80 -12.21
N ARG A 67 11.60 -21.81 -12.67
CA ARG A 67 12.10 -20.81 -13.63
C ARG A 67 13.29 -20.01 -13.10
N GLN A 68 13.26 -19.62 -11.83
CA GLN A 68 14.36 -18.87 -11.22
C GLN A 68 15.59 -19.73 -11.00
N LEU A 69 15.45 -21.02 -10.73
CA LEU A 69 16.56 -21.99 -10.68
C LEU A 69 17.26 -22.06 -12.05
N LYS A 70 16.50 -22.12 -13.16
CA LYS A 70 17.09 -22.08 -14.50
C LYS A 70 17.88 -20.79 -14.72
N ILE A 71 17.31 -19.64 -14.42
CA ILE A 71 17.99 -18.34 -14.57
C ILE A 71 19.25 -18.26 -13.70
N LEU A 72 19.23 -18.83 -12.50
CA LEU A 72 20.40 -18.92 -11.62
C LEU A 72 21.50 -19.79 -12.24
N LEU A 73 21.16 -20.97 -12.73
CA LEU A 73 22.13 -21.84 -13.41
C LEU A 73 22.73 -21.15 -14.64
N ASP A 74 21.91 -20.56 -15.51
CA ASP A 74 22.38 -19.85 -16.70
C ASP A 74 23.33 -18.71 -16.33
N PHE A 75 23.06 -17.97 -15.24
CA PHE A 75 23.94 -16.95 -14.73
C PHE A 75 25.30 -17.53 -14.23
N LEU A 76 25.27 -18.64 -13.49
CA LEU A 76 26.49 -19.29 -13.00
C LEU A 76 27.32 -19.86 -14.14
N ARG A 77 26.68 -20.34 -15.21
CA ARG A 77 27.36 -20.80 -16.44
C ARG A 77 28.01 -19.64 -17.19
N GLN A 78 27.32 -18.51 -17.35
CA GLN A 78 27.86 -17.32 -18.01
C GLN A 78 29.10 -16.78 -17.28
N LEU A 79 29.12 -16.87 -15.96
CA LEU A 79 30.27 -16.49 -15.15
C LEU A 79 31.38 -17.57 -15.10
N LYS A 80 31.20 -18.69 -15.80
CA LYS A 80 32.09 -19.84 -15.77
C LYS A 80 32.37 -20.42 -14.37
N ILE A 81 31.42 -20.24 -13.44
CA ILE A 81 31.45 -20.82 -12.09
C ILE A 81 31.07 -22.30 -12.16
N LEU A 82 30.11 -22.64 -13.02
CA LEU A 82 29.65 -23.99 -13.26
C LEU A 82 29.80 -24.35 -14.76
N GLY A 83 30.41 -25.51 -15.01
CA GLY A 83 30.53 -26.11 -16.34
C GLY A 83 29.37 -27.07 -16.70
N LEU A 84 28.19 -26.89 -16.12
CA LEU A 84 27.06 -27.79 -16.28
C LEU A 84 26.35 -27.60 -17.63
N PRO A 85 25.72 -28.67 -18.17
CA PRO A 85 24.85 -28.53 -19.35
C PRO A 85 23.61 -27.69 -19.08
N GLU A 86 22.83 -27.42 -20.14
CA GLU A 86 21.56 -26.72 -19.98
C GLU A 86 20.58 -27.60 -19.19
N TRP A 87 19.92 -26.99 -18.21
CA TRP A 87 18.89 -27.62 -17.41
C TRP A 87 17.51 -27.09 -17.80
N LYS A 88 16.56 -28.00 -17.91
CA LYS A 88 15.15 -27.67 -18.18
C LYS A 88 14.34 -27.83 -16.89
N ASN A 89 13.56 -26.80 -16.54
CA ASN A 89 12.69 -26.85 -15.39
C ASN A 89 11.69 -28.03 -15.55
N PRO A 90 11.72 -29.05 -14.67
CA PRO A 90 10.82 -30.20 -14.74
C PRO A 90 9.37 -29.84 -14.35
N LEU A 91 9.17 -28.72 -13.65
CA LEU A 91 7.85 -28.28 -13.18
C LEU A 91 7.06 -27.67 -14.33
N LYS A 92 5.88 -28.20 -14.59
CA LYS A 92 4.98 -27.67 -15.63
C LYS A 92 4.27 -26.42 -15.15
N LYS A 93 4.07 -25.45 -16.04
CA LYS A 93 3.17 -24.32 -15.78
C LYS A 93 1.78 -24.89 -15.51
N PRO A 94 1.12 -24.56 -14.38
CA PRO A 94 -0.27 -24.93 -14.17
C PRO A 94 -1.10 -24.42 -15.34
N ALA A 95 -2.00 -25.26 -15.84
CA ALA A 95 -2.94 -24.85 -16.87
C ALA A 95 -3.73 -23.62 -16.33
N ASP A 96 -3.89 -22.61 -17.18
CA ASP A 96 -4.83 -21.55 -16.87
C ASP A 96 -6.20 -22.23 -16.78
N LYS A 97 -6.92 -22.01 -15.66
CA LYS A 97 -8.25 -22.61 -15.49
C LYS A 97 -9.11 -22.14 -16.68
N VAL A 98 -9.44 -23.06 -17.54
CA VAL A 98 -10.42 -22.84 -18.61
C VAL A 98 -11.73 -22.48 -17.92
N ILE A 99 -12.46 -21.50 -18.47
CA ILE A 99 -13.80 -21.15 -17.99
C ILE A 99 -14.71 -22.33 -18.35
N VAL A 100 -14.87 -23.26 -17.42
CA VAL A 100 -15.79 -24.37 -17.55
C VAL A 100 -17.06 -24.01 -16.80
N LEU A 101 -18.22 -24.29 -17.38
CA LEU A 101 -19.54 -24.03 -16.81
C LEU A 101 -19.99 -25.21 -15.90
N ASP A 102 -19.05 -25.78 -15.16
CA ASP A 102 -19.35 -26.82 -14.18
C ASP A 102 -19.58 -26.23 -12.75
N LYS A 103 -20.21 -27.02 -11.89
CA LYS A 103 -20.50 -26.61 -10.51
C LYS A 103 -19.25 -26.23 -9.74
N GLU A 104 -18.14 -26.95 -9.91
CA GLU A 104 -16.87 -26.66 -9.21
C GLU A 104 -16.31 -25.30 -9.62
N SER A 105 -16.40 -24.94 -10.91
CA SER A 105 -15.99 -23.64 -11.42
C SER A 105 -16.91 -22.52 -10.97
N GLU A 106 -18.20 -22.80 -10.77
CA GLU A 106 -19.17 -21.85 -10.25
C GLU A 106 -18.95 -21.60 -8.75
N GLU A 107 -18.77 -22.63 -7.95
CA GLU A 107 -18.39 -22.52 -6.54
C GLU A 107 -17.07 -21.77 -6.37
N TYR A 108 -16.09 -22.06 -7.22
CA TYR A 108 -14.81 -21.34 -7.20
C TYR A 108 -14.96 -19.86 -7.57
N ARG A 109 -15.85 -19.49 -8.50
CA ARG A 109 -16.17 -18.10 -8.82
C ARG A 109 -16.88 -17.42 -7.66
N SER A 110 -17.90 -18.07 -7.10
CA SER A 110 -18.65 -17.56 -5.95
C SER A 110 -17.75 -17.35 -4.73
N SER A 111 -16.81 -18.26 -4.46
CA SER A 111 -15.84 -18.10 -3.36
C SER A 111 -14.89 -16.89 -3.52
N LYS A 112 -14.82 -16.31 -4.71
CA LYS A 112 -14.02 -15.08 -4.98
C LYS A 112 -14.81 -13.80 -4.83
N LEU A 113 -16.13 -13.89 -4.74
CA LEU A 113 -16.95 -12.70 -4.50
C LEU A 113 -16.89 -12.33 -3.01
N PRO A 114 -17.04 -11.04 -2.71
CA PRO A 114 -17.14 -10.58 -1.34
C PRO A 114 -18.49 -11.04 -0.74
N ASP A 115 -18.51 -11.19 0.57
CA ASP A 115 -19.72 -11.36 1.35
C ASP A 115 -20.60 -10.10 1.24
N GLU A 116 -21.87 -10.28 0.88
CA GLU A 116 -22.81 -9.16 0.70
C GLU A 116 -23.07 -8.42 2.02
N ASP A 117 -23.22 -9.14 3.14
CA ASP A 117 -23.43 -8.53 4.45
C ASP A 117 -22.25 -7.66 4.87
N ALA A 118 -21.03 -8.07 4.50
CA ALA A 118 -19.86 -7.25 4.74
C ALA A 118 -19.84 -5.98 3.87
N ILE A 119 -20.35 -6.03 2.63
CA ILE A 119 -20.51 -4.83 1.78
C ILE A 119 -21.54 -3.88 2.39
N PHE A 120 -22.70 -4.40 2.84
CA PHE A 120 -23.74 -3.60 3.49
C PHE A 120 -23.23 -2.99 4.80
N ALA A 121 -22.48 -3.72 5.61
CA ALA A 121 -21.85 -3.17 6.81
C ALA A 121 -20.91 -2.00 6.50
N LEU A 122 -20.08 -2.13 5.46
CA LEU A 122 -19.20 -1.03 5.02
C LEU A 122 -20.00 0.17 4.50
N ALA A 123 -21.09 -0.06 3.78
CA ALA A 123 -21.97 1.01 3.29
C ALA A 123 -22.68 1.74 4.45
N ASP A 124 -23.15 1.01 5.46
CA ASP A 124 -23.75 1.61 6.65
C ASP A 124 -22.71 2.47 7.40
N ILE A 125 -21.52 1.95 7.67
CA ILE A 125 -20.44 2.72 8.32
C ILE A 125 -20.08 3.94 7.49
N PHE A 126 -19.97 3.82 6.15
CA PHE A 126 -19.72 4.96 5.27
C PHE A 126 -20.83 6.02 5.34
N SER A 127 -22.07 5.61 5.57
CA SER A 127 -23.23 6.54 5.66
C SER A 127 -23.20 7.43 6.91
N ARG A 128 -22.48 7.03 7.97
CA ARG A 128 -22.40 7.73 9.25
C ARG A 128 -21.86 9.15 9.11
N LYS A 129 -22.17 9.99 10.11
CA LYS A 129 -21.63 11.36 10.18
C LYS A 129 -20.11 11.32 10.39
N GLU A 130 -19.40 12.29 9.85
CA GLU A 130 -17.94 12.37 10.02
C GLU A 130 -17.51 12.45 11.49
N SER A 131 -18.30 13.10 12.34
CA SER A 131 -18.03 13.20 13.79
C SER A 131 -18.06 11.87 14.53
N GLU A 132 -18.65 10.83 13.95
CA GLU A 132 -18.72 9.48 14.52
C GLU A 132 -17.56 8.59 14.03
N LEU A 133 -16.90 8.99 12.94
CA LEU A 133 -15.88 8.21 12.27
C LEU A 133 -14.47 8.66 12.71
N SER A 134 -13.61 7.70 12.99
CA SER A 134 -12.17 7.97 13.09
C SER A 134 -11.54 8.15 11.70
N ASP A 135 -10.37 8.80 11.63
CA ASP A 135 -9.59 8.90 10.37
C ASP A 135 -9.36 7.54 9.72
N ARG A 136 -9.19 6.50 10.54
CA ARG A 136 -9.02 5.13 10.09
C ARG A 136 -10.29 4.57 9.45
N ASP A 137 -11.47 4.88 10.00
CA ASP A 137 -12.75 4.45 9.44
C ASP A 137 -13.05 5.22 8.14
N ILE A 138 -12.74 6.53 8.11
CA ILE A 138 -12.81 7.37 6.89
C ILE A 138 -11.91 6.79 5.80
N PHE A 139 -10.66 6.45 6.12
CA PHE A 139 -9.73 5.85 5.19
C PHE A 139 -10.27 4.54 4.60
N VAL A 140 -10.70 3.60 5.46
CA VAL A 140 -11.15 2.28 5.01
C VAL A 140 -12.40 2.37 4.15
N THR A 141 -13.43 3.07 4.63
CA THR A 141 -14.72 3.15 3.92
C THR A 141 -14.62 3.95 2.62
N SER A 142 -13.84 5.03 2.61
CA SER A 142 -13.62 5.82 1.39
C SER A 142 -12.78 5.05 0.36
N ALA A 143 -11.72 4.35 0.79
CA ALA A 143 -10.91 3.50 -0.09
C ALA A 143 -11.75 2.38 -0.73
N VAL A 144 -12.61 1.72 0.06
CA VAL A 144 -13.54 0.70 -0.45
C VAL A 144 -14.55 1.28 -1.43
N SER A 145 -15.14 2.44 -1.13
CA SER A 145 -16.08 3.12 -2.04
C SER A 145 -15.45 3.42 -3.39
N LEU A 146 -14.18 3.86 -3.43
CA LEU A 146 -13.44 4.07 -4.68
C LEU A 146 -13.19 2.77 -5.43
N LEU A 147 -12.82 1.68 -4.73
CA LEU A 147 -12.60 0.38 -5.34
C LEU A 147 -13.90 -0.27 -5.86
N LEU A 148 -15.05 0.03 -5.25
CA LEU A 148 -16.36 -0.41 -5.72
C LEU A 148 -16.90 0.41 -6.90
N ALA A 149 -16.43 1.64 -7.06
CA ALA A 149 -16.83 2.49 -8.16
C ALA A 149 -16.01 2.27 -9.44
N ALA A 150 -14.76 1.82 -9.31
CA ALA A 150 -13.84 1.62 -10.43
C ALA A 150 -13.03 0.32 -10.26
N PRO A 151 -13.01 -0.58 -11.28
CA PRO A 151 -12.39 -1.90 -11.19
C PRO A 151 -10.85 -1.84 -11.28
N GLU A 152 -10.21 -1.30 -10.25
CA GLU A 152 -8.77 -1.07 -10.23
C GLU A 152 -8.01 -1.99 -9.24
N ARG A 153 -6.68 -1.94 -9.28
CA ARG A 153 -5.88 -2.62 -8.26
C ARG A 153 -5.79 -1.74 -7.03
N ALA A 154 -6.00 -2.32 -5.86
CA ALA A 154 -5.93 -1.59 -4.60
C ALA A 154 -4.60 -0.84 -4.39
N SER A 155 -3.49 -1.31 -4.99
CA SER A 155 -2.21 -0.59 -4.95
C SER A 155 -2.23 0.73 -5.70
N GLU A 156 -3.12 0.89 -6.66
CA GLU A 156 -3.21 2.06 -7.52
C GLU A 156 -3.91 3.23 -6.81
N LEU A 157 -4.75 2.95 -5.80
CA LEU A 157 -5.38 3.97 -4.95
C LEU A 157 -4.38 4.98 -4.38
N PHE A 158 -3.22 4.49 -3.92
CA PHE A 158 -2.24 5.32 -3.22
C PHE A 158 -1.48 6.30 -4.15
N PHE A 159 -1.80 6.27 -5.44
CA PHE A 159 -1.29 7.21 -6.44
C PHE A 159 -2.32 8.26 -6.86
N LEU A 160 -3.52 8.22 -6.27
CA LEU A 160 -4.54 9.24 -6.52
C LEU A 160 -4.08 10.59 -5.96
N LYS A 161 -4.25 11.63 -6.78
CA LYS A 161 -4.05 13.02 -6.36
C LYS A 161 -5.35 13.56 -5.75
N TYR A 162 -5.24 14.58 -4.92
CA TYR A 162 -6.43 15.23 -4.32
C TYR A 162 -7.39 15.80 -5.37
N ASN A 163 -6.91 16.14 -6.57
CA ASN A 163 -7.70 16.63 -7.71
C ASN A 163 -7.98 15.51 -8.73
N CYS A 164 -8.17 14.28 -8.29
CA CYS A 164 -8.41 13.12 -9.15
C CYS A 164 -9.78 13.12 -9.83
N ILE A 165 -10.74 13.86 -9.34
CA ILE A 165 -12.08 13.96 -9.97
C ILE A 165 -11.96 14.66 -11.32
N HIS A 166 -12.61 14.07 -12.31
CA HIS A 166 -12.77 14.60 -13.66
C HIS A 166 -14.26 14.67 -13.98
N GLU A 167 -14.74 15.85 -14.31
CA GLU A 167 -16.13 16.07 -14.74
C GLU A 167 -16.09 16.54 -16.19
N GLU A 168 -16.93 15.94 -17.03
CA GLU A 168 -17.14 16.41 -18.40
C GLU A 168 -18.62 16.30 -18.80
N GLU A 169 -19.01 17.09 -19.77
CA GLU A 169 -20.34 17.06 -20.36
C GLU A 169 -20.27 16.28 -21.68
N VAL A 170 -21.06 15.19 -21.75
CA VAL A 170 -21.13 14.34 -22.93
C VAL A 170 -22.50 14.50 -23.56
N GLN A 171 -22.52 14.75 -24.87
CA GLN A 171 -23.77 14.75 -25.63
C GLN A 171 -24.19 13.30 -25.87
N THR A 172 -25.28 12.89 -25.24
CA THR A 172 -25.86 11.58 -25.47
C THR A 172 -26.95 11.67 -26.53
N VAL A 173 -26.79 10.93 -27.60
CA VAL A 173 -27.86 10.76 -28.62
C VAL A 173 -28.74 9.60 -28.16
N SER A 174 -29.95 9.90 -27.72
CA SER A 174 -30.96 8.88 -27.38
C SER A 174 -31.35 8.11 -28.62
N LYS A 175 -30.82 6.87 -28.78
CA LYS A 175 -31.41 5.93 -29.75
C LYS A 175 -32.75 5.44 -29.19
N SER A 176 -33.86 5.94 -29.74
CA SER A 176 -35.15 5.33 -29.46
C SER A 176 -35.13 3.89 -30.00
N SER A 177 -35.75 2.97 -29.28
CA SER A 177 -35.93 1.56 -29.66
C SER A 177 -36.68 1.34 -30.99
N LEU A 178 -37.17 2.39 -31.61
CA LEU A 178 -37.97 2.43 -32.85
C LEU A 178 -37.25 3.10 -34.03
N GLY A 179 -35.91 3.39 -33.92
CA GLY A 179 -35.16 3.92 -35.06
C GLY A 179 -35.45 5.36 -35.47
N LEU A 180 -36.31 6.06 -34.77
CA LEU A 180 -36.55 7.49 -34.99
C LEU A 180 -35.50 8.29 -34.20
N VAL A 181 -34.73 9.09 -34.89
CA VAL A 181 -33.80 10.05 -34.31
C VAL A 181 -34.61 11.08 -33.56
N ALA A 182 -34.69 11.01 -32.22
CA ALA A 182 -35.23 12.09 -31.43
C ALA A 182 -34.23 13.26 -31.50
N ASP A 183 -34.72 14.38 -32.04
CA ASP A 183 -33.98 15.64 -32.14
C ASP A 183 -33.87 16.29 -30.75
N GLY A 184 -32.96 15.73 -29.93
CA GLY A 184 -32.70 16.19 -28.58
C GLY A 184 -31.37 15.65 -28.08
N SER A 185 -30.31 16.41 -28.27
CA SER A 185 -29.05 16.16 -27.61
C SER A 185 -29.18 16.42 -26.10
N ASN A 186 -29.37 15.39 -25.31
CA ASN A 186 -29.26 15.51 -23.87
C ASN A 186 -27.80 15.63 -23.48
N ILE A 187 -27.45 16.73 -22.81
CA ILE A 187 -26.15 16.90 -22.20
C ILE A 187 -26.16 16.16 -20.85
N GLU A 188 -25.40 15.10 -20.76
CA GLU A 188 -25.26 14.34 -19.53
C GLU A 188 -23.89 14.63 -18.91
N LYS A 189 -23.89 14.96 -17.61
CA LYS A 189 -22.65 15.14 -16.85
C LYS A 189 -22.12 13.78 -16.43
N VAL A 190 -20.96 13.41 -16.95
CA VAL A 190 -20.26 12.19 -16.56
C VAL A 190 -19.11 12.53 -15.62
N LEU A 191 -18.91 11.66 -14.64
CA LEU A 191 -17.83 11.79 -13.68
C LEU A 191 -16.86 10.65 -13.85
N GLY A 192 -15.58 10.98 -13.90
CA GLY A 192 -14.49 10.04 -13.90
C GLY A 192 -13.49 10.30 -12.79
N ILE A 193 -12.65 9.32 -12.50
CA ILE A 193 -11.47 9.46 -11.67
C ILE A 193 -10.24 9.39 -12.57
N ARG A 194 -9.34 10.38 -12.46
CA ARG A 194 -8.01 10.33 -13.07
C ARG A 194 -7.18 9.33 -12.31
N TRP A 195 -7.05 8.15 -12.90
CA TRP A 195 -6.42 7.00 -12.28
C TRP A 195 -5.06 6.72 -12.91
N TYR A 196 -4.13 6.23 -12.11
CA TYR A 196 -2.84 5.81 -12.60
C TYR A 196 -2.74 4.30 -12.64
N ALA A 197 -2.77 3.72 -13.83
CA ALA A 197 -2.67 2.28 -14.02
C ALA A 197 -1.20 1.80 -13.96
N GLN A 198 -0.92 0.85 -13.07
CA GLN A 198 0.35 0.14 -13.02
C GLN A 198 0.55 -0.74 -14.27
N LYS A 199 1.75 -1.22 -14.50
CA LYS A 199 2.12 -2.10 -15.63
C LYS A 199 2.10 -1.42 -17.01
N ASN A 200 2.58 -0.20 -17.12
CA ASN A 200 2.83 0.54 -18.37
C ASN A 200 1.60 1.12 -19.08
N TYR A 201 0.44 1.17 -18.43
CA TYR A 201 -0.76 1.74 -19.05
C TYR A 201 -0.88 3.27 -18.90
N GLY A 202 -0.11 3.88 -17.98
CA GLY A 202 -0.11 5.33 -17.79
C GLY A 202 -1.33 5.90 -17.07
N TYR A 203 -1.60 7.19 -17.31
CA TYR A 203 -2.82 7.86 -16.83
C TYR A 203 -4.02 7.49 -17.69
N ASP A 204 -5.14 7.22 -17.03
CA ASP A 204 -6.42 6.97 -17.66
C ASP A 204 -7.55 7.58 -16.83
N ILE A 205 -8.67 7.90 -17.48
CA ILE A 205 -9.89 8.33 -16.79
C ILE A 205 -10.81 7.13 -16.70
N LYS A 206 -11.21 6.79 -15.48
CA LYS A 206 -12.19 5.73 -15.22
C LYS A 206 -13.53 6.38 -14.93
N TYR A 207 -14.45 6.29 -15.89
CA TYR A 207 -15.81 6.78 -15.71
C TYR A 207 -16.57 5.94 -14.69
N ILE A 208 -17.36 6.62 -13.89
CA ILE A 208 -18.07 6.05 -12.75
C ILE A 208 -19.55 5.92 -13.09
N PRO A 209 -20.19 4.78 -12.76
CA PRO A 209 -21.64 4.66 -12.88
C PRO A 209 -22.35 5.81 -12.17
N SER A 210 -23.37 6.38 -12.80
CA SER A 210 -24.08 7.57 -12.29
C SER A 210 -24.61 7.38 -10.85
N VAL A 211 -25.04 6.17 -10.51
CA VAL A 211 -25.52 5.80 -9.17
C VAL A 211 -24.41 5.92 -8.10
N MET A 212 -23.15 5.77 -8.48
CA MET A 212 -22.00 5.85 -7.57
C MET A 212 -21.41 7.26 -7.41
N ILE A 213 -21.81 8.21 -8.24
CA ILE A 213 -21.27 9.59 -8.25
C ILE A 213 -21.32 10.24 -6.87
N PRO A 214 -22.46 10.26 -6.15
CA PRO A 214 -22.53 10.89 -4.82
C PRO A 214 -21.60 10.22 -3.82
N THR A 215 -21.50 8.89 -3.87
CA THR A 215 -20.62 8.09 -2.99
C THR A 215 -19.15 8.42 -3.24
N VAL A 216 -18.74 8.48 -4.51
CA VAL A 216 -17.36 8.80 -4.89
C VAL A 216 -16.98 10.23 -4.50
N LYS A 217 -17.83 11.20 -4.78
CA LYS A 217 -17.60 12.60 -4.38
C LYS A 217 -17.39 12.70 -2.87
N ARG A 218 -18.31 12.14 -2.08
CA ARG A 218 -18.20 12.12 -0.62
C ARG A 218 -16.93 11.40 -0.12
N ALA A 219 -16.54 10.28 -0.75
CA ALA A 219 -15.33 9.57 -0.40
C ALA A 219 -14.07 10.42 -0.65
N VAL A 220 -13.98 11.06 -1.81
CA VAL A 220 -12.85 11.92 -2.16
C VAL A 220 -12.80 13.16 -1.26
N GLU A 221 -13.91 13.82 -0.99
CA GLU A 221 -14.01 14.97 -0.08
C GLU A 221 -13.50 14.63 1.33
N ARG A 222 -13.91 13.48 1.88
CA ARG A 222 -13.43 12.99 3.18
C ARG A 222 -11.92 12.74 3.18
N LEU A 223 -11.40 12.12 2.13
CA LEU A 223 -9.97 11.88 1.98
C LEU A 223 -9.18 13.18 1.79
N ILE A 224 -9.71 14.16 1.05
CA ILE A 224 -9.10 15.48 0.89
C ILE A 224 -8.95 16.14 2.26
N LYS A 225 -10.01 16.15 3.07
CA LYS A 225 -10.02 16.72 4.41
C LYS A 225 -9.06 15.99 5.35
N MET A 226 -9.07 14.65 5.34
CA MET A 226 -8.17 13.83 6.16
C MET A 226 -6.70 14.07 5.82
N SER A 227 -6.38 14.24 4.53
CA SER A 227 -5.00 14.42 4.04
C SER A 227 -4.55 15.88 3.97
N GLU A 228 -5.38 16.85 4.31
CA GLU A 228 -5.08 18.28 4.15
C GLU A 228 -3.82 18.70 4.91
N LYS A 229 -3.78 18.42 6.21
CA LYS A 229 -2.62 18.79 7.06
C LYS A 229 -1.32 18.06 6.66
N PRO A 230 -1.31 16.73 6.40
CA PRO A 230 -0.12 16.06 5.88
C PRO A 230 0.36 16.61 4.53
N ARG A 231 -0.55 16.94 3.62
CA ARG A 231 -0.21 17.55 2.33
C ARG A 231 0.35 18.95 2.50
N HIS A 232 -0.21 19.73 3.42
CA HIS A 232 0.29 21.08 3.73
C HIS A 232 1.70 21.02 4.33
N LEU A 233 1.97 20.11 5.28
CA LEU A 233 3.32 19.88 5.79
C LEU A 233 4.30 19.54 4.65
N ALA A 234 3.92 18.61 3.78
CA ALA A 234 4.74 18.24 2.64
C ALA A 234 5.02 19.44 1.71
N TYR A 235 4.01 20.25 1.44
CA TYR A 235 4.16 21.46 0.64
C TYR A 235 5.17 22.45 1.26
N LEU A 236 5.06 22.74 2.56
CA LEU A 236 6.01 23.62 3.24
C LEU A 236 7.45 23.09 3.17
N LEU A 237 7.62 21.77 3.32
CA LEU A 237 8.93 21.12 3.20
C LEU A 237 9.50 21.12 1.77
N GLU A 238 8.62 21.21 0.76
CA GLU A 238 9.02 21.28 -0.66
C GLU A 238 9.48 22.69 -1.07
N ILE A 239 8.85 23.74 -0.54
CA ILE A 239 9.06 25.12 -0.99
C ILE A 239 10.05 25.93 -0.15
N SER A 240 10.40 25.45 1.05
CA SER A 240 11.23 26.19 1.99
C SER A 240 12.19 25.27 2.73
N ASP A 241 13.39 25.76 2.98
CA ASP A 241 14.39 25.09 3.82
C ASP A 241 14.24 25.41 5.31
N LYS A 242 13.30 26.30 5.68
CA LYS A 242 13.00 26.63 7.07
C LYS A 242 12.13 25.57 7.72
N PHE A 243 12.09 25.61 9.06
CA PHE A 243 11.19 24.75 9.84
C PHE A 243 9.73 24.99 9.43
N PRO A 244 8.95 23.92 9.08
CA PRO A 244 7.56 24.08 8.67
C PRO A 244 6.68 24.38 9.87
N ARG A 245 6.33 25.66 10.04
CA ARG A 245 5.50 26.10 11.16
C ARG A 245 4.05 25.71 10.96
N HIS A 246 3.43 25.23 12.02
CA HIS A 246 2.02 24.87 12.14
C HIS A 246 1.39 25.53 13.37
N ASP A 247 0.09 25.35 13.57
CA ASP A 247 -0.69 26.07 14.58
C ASP A 247 -0.16 25.89 16.03
N LEU A 248 0.39 24.71 16.36
CA LEU A 248 0.95 24.42 17.68
C LEU A 248 2.40 24.88 17.83
N CYS A 249 3.06 25.26 16.74
CA CYS A 249 4.48 25.64 16.79
C CYS A 249 4.70 26.91 17.62
N PRO A 250 5.67 26.93 18.54
CA PRO A 250 6.01 28.13 19.30
C PRO A 250 6.34 29.31 18.38
N LYS A 251 5.79 30.49 18.70
CA LYS A 251 6.01 31.72 17.93
C LYS A 251 7.32 32.40 18.37
N VAL A 252 8.43 31.73 18.14
CA VAL A 252 9.77 32.20 18.50
C VAL A 252 10.67 32.25 17.26
N PRO A 253 11.78 33.02 17.23
CA PRO A 253 12.79 32.94 16.18
C PRO A 253 13.34 31.53 15.99
N ASP A 254 13.82 31.21 14.78
CA ASP A 254 14.25 29.83 14.42
C ASP A 254 15.53 29.42 15.18
N ASP A 255 16.32 30.35 15.67
CA ASP A 255 17.54 30.18 16.45
C ASP A 255 17.34 30.28 17.97
N GLN A 256 16.13 30.63 18.43
CA GLN A 256 15.83 30.70 19.85
C GLN A 256 15.73 29.30 20.46
N LEU A 257 16.42 29.13 21.60
CA LEU A 257 16.36 27.88 22.37
C LEU A 257 14.95 27.61 22.91
N LEU A 258 14.50 26.39 22.71
CA LEU A 258 13.19 25.90 23.09
C LEU A 258 13.23 25.22 24.47
N LYS A 259 12.18 25.37 25.28
CA LYS A 259 11.92 24.49 26.39
C LYS A 259 11.55 23.10 25.89
N ARG A 260 11.75 22.06 26.69
CA ARG A 260 11.42 20.68 26.32
C ARG A 260 9.95 20.48 25.91
N SER A 261 9.03 21.14 26.63
CA SER A 261 7.61 21.17 26.28
C SER A 261 7.37 21.87 24.95
N GLU A 262 8.10 22.93 24.64
CA GLU A 262 8.01 23.64 23.35
C GLU A 262 8.55 22.82 22.20
N VAL A 263 9.54 21.95 22.44
CA VAL A 263 9.99 20.97 21.42
C VAL A 263 8.85 20.05 20.99
N LEU A 264 8.06 19.55 21.94
CA LEU A 264 6.89 18.71 21.63
C LEU A 264 5.86 19.48 20.81
N LEU A 265 5.56 20.72 21.21
CA LEU A 265 4.65 21.59 20.46
C LEU A 265 5.17 21.87 19.05
N ALA A 266 6.47 22.18 18.89
CA ALA A 266 7.09 22.37 17.61
C ALA A 266 7.01 21.13 16.72
N MET A 267 7.09 19.94 17.31
CA MET A 267 6.94 18.67 16.59
C MET A 267 5.48 18.22 16.42
N GLY A 268 4.53 19.08 16.79
CA GLY A 268 3.09 18.88 16.54
C GLY A 268 2.37 18.02 17.58
N PHE A 269 2.97 17.75 18.73
CA PHE A 269 2.29 17.06 19.82
C PHE A 269 1.47 18.05 20.66
N ASP A 270 0.19 17.75 20.84
CA ASP A 270 -0.64 18.47 21.78
C ASP A 270 -0.30 18.03 23.21
N VAL A 271 0.21 18.97 24.00
CA VAL A 271 0.58 18.76 25.40
C VAL A 271 -0.41 19.41 26.36
N SER A 272 -1.56 19.87 25.90
CA SER A 272 -2.57 20.57 26.72
C SER A 272 -3.08 19.76 27.90
N GLN A 273 -3.01 18.42 27.81
CA GLN A 273 -3.42 17.47 28.83
C GLN A 273 -2.29 17.17 29.85
N TYR A 274 -1.08 17.71 29.66
CA TYR A 274 0.08 17.44 30.49
C TYR A 274 0.32 18.60 31.45
N ASN A 275 0.76 18.28 32.67
CA ASN A 275 1.38 19.31 33.51
C ASN A 275 2.83 19.57 33.01
N ASP A 276 3.46 20.65 33.53
CA ASP A 276 4.79 21.08 33.09
C ASP A 276 5.86 19.98 33.23
N SER A 277 5.82 19.23 34.34
CA SER A 277 6.75 18.12 34.56
C SER A 277 6.57 17.01 33.52
N GLN A 278 5.33 16.58 33.30
CA GLN A 278 5.00 15.55 32.30
C GLN A 278 5.40 15.98 30.89
N ALA A 279 5.12 17.23 30.52
CA ALA A 279 5.50 17.77 29.23
C ALA A 279 7.03 17.81 29.06
N ASN A 280 7.78 18.23 30.07
CA ASN A 280 9.23 18.25 30.05
C ASN A 280 9.84 16.85 29.99
N ASP A 281 9.32 15.88 30.75
CA ASP A 281 9.80 14.49 30.73
C ASP A 281 9.51 13.84 29.39
N SER A 282 8.33 14.10 28.83
CA SER A 282 7.98 13.60 27.48
C SER A 282 8.87 14.22 26.40
N GLY A 283 9.20 15.51 26.51
CA GLY A 283 10.17 16.18 25.62
C GLY A 283 11.56 15.56 25.71
N LYS A 284 12.01 15.23 26.93
CA LYS A 284 13.27 14.50 27.14
C LYS A 284 13.26 13.12 26.47
N VAL A 285 12.19 12.35 26.66
CA VAL A 285 12.03 11.04 26.02
C VAL A 285 12.01 11.17 24.50
N PHE A 286 11.34 12.19 23.96
CA PHE A 286 11.30 12.45 22.52
C PHE A 286 12.70 12.73 21.95
N LEU A 287 13.48 13.61 22.59
CA LEU A 287 14.83 13.96 22.16
C LEU A 287 15.78 12.76 22.23
N ASN A 288 15.73 11.98 23.33
CA ASN A 288 16.53 10.78 23.53
C ASN A 288 16.25 9.72 22.46
N ALA A 289 14.98 9.50 22.14
CA ALA A 289 14.58 8.52 21.12
C ALA A 289 15.06 8.88 19.71
N ARG A 290 15.63 10.07 19.52
CA ARG A 290 16.11 10.60 18.24
C ARG A 290 17.60 10.89 18.22
N ASP A 291 18.33 10.35 19.21
CA ASP A 291 19.79 10.49 19.33
C ASP A 291 20.27 11.95 19.43
N ILE A 292 19.40 12.85 19.91
CA ILE A 292 19.80 14.23 20.21
C ILE A 292 20.48 14.22 21.57
N PRO A 293 21.76 14.66 21.67
CA PRO A 293 22.49 14.64 22.94
C PRO A 293 21.77 15.39 24.04
N ILE A 294 21.56 14.71 25.17
CA ILE A 294 20.80 15.27 26.29
C ILE A 294 21.62 16.26 27.13
N SER A 295 22.93 16.28 26.99
CA SER A 295 23.85 17.00 27.86
C SER A 295 23.51 18.47 28.08
N ASN A 296 22.95 19.16 27.09
CA ASN A 296 22.62 20.58 27.19
C ASN A 296 21.16 20.93 26.91
N TYR A 297 20.32 20.04 26.42
CA TYR A 297 18.89 20.28 26.05
C TYR A 297 18.59 21.59 25.32
N GLU A 298 19.60 22.14 24.69
CA GLU A 298 19.55 23.39 23.96
C GLU A 298 19.24 23.07 22.50
N VAL A 299 17.96 23.05 22.17
CA VAL A 299 17.47 22.76 20.81
C VAL A 299 16.65 23.94 20.33
N CYS A 300 16.90 24.40 19.13
CA CYS A 300 16.12 25.44 18.46
C CYS A 300 15.33 24.85 17.27
N LEU A 301 14.48 25.66 16.63
CA LEU A 301 13.71 25.20 15.46
C LEU A 301 14.61 24.81 14.29
N ASN A 302 15.79 25.44 14.13
CA ASN A 302 16.76 25.04 13.10
C ASN A 302 17.25 23.60 13.31
N ASP A 303 17.55 23.20 14.56
CA ASP A 303 17.99 21.85 14.86
C ASP A 303 16.87 20.83 14.62
N LEU A 304 15.64 21.18 15.02
CA LEU A 304 14.48 20.36 14.74
C LEU A 304 14.19 20.24 13.24
N ASN A 305 14.47 21.28 12.47
CA ASN A 305 14.35 21.24 11.01
C ASN A 305 15.31 20.23 10.37
N ILE A 306 16.57 20.21 10.82
CA ILE A 306 17.56 19.22 10.38
C ILE A 306 17.08 17.81 10.73
N LEU A 307 16.62 17.60 11.96
CA LEU A 307 16.09 16.32 12.42
C LEU A 307 14.93 15.85 11.55
N LEU A 308 13.96 16.73 11.29
CA LEU A 308 12.77 16.46 10.49
C LEU A 308 13.14 16.10 9.06
N ARG A 309 14.04 16.86 8.43
CA ARG A 309 14.49 16.60 7.05
C ARG A 309 15.26 15.30 6.91
N ASN A 310 16.08 14.93 7.89
CA ASN A 310 16.79 13.66 7.93
C ASN A 310 15.84 12.45 8.04
N ARG A 311 14.61 12.66 8.51
CA ARG A 311 13.58 11.62 8.66
C ARG A 311 12.56 11.58 7.53
N LEU A 312 12.68 12.48 6.55
CA LEU A 312 11.80 12.45 5.39
C LEU A 312 11.89 11.12 4.64
N PRO A 313 10.80 10.67 4.01
CA PRO A 313 10.82 9.50 3.17
C PRO A 313 11.92 9.60 2.10
N LYS A 314 12.60 8.48 1.82
CA LYS A 314 13.79 8.44 0.93
C LYS A 314 13.59 9.13 -0.42
N ASP A 315 12.38 9.02 -0.98
CA ASP A 315 12.06 9.55 -2.31
C ASP A 315 11.36 10.93 -2.24
N PHE A 316 11.36 11.59 -1.06
CA PHE A 316 10.77 12.92 -0.92
C PHE A 316 11.36 13.89 -1.98
N PRO A 317 10.55 14.72 -2.64
CA PRO A 317 9.15 15.06 -2.36
C PRO A 317 8.11 14.11 -2.95
N TYR A 318 8.50 12.97 -3.49
CA TYR A 318 7.60 12.02 -4.11
C TYR A 318 7.21 10.90 -3.15
N VAL A 319 5.96 10.41 -3.29
CA VAL A 319 5.51 9.21 -2.55
C VAL A 319 6.28 7.97 -3.01
N PRO A 320 6.48 6.97 -2.14
CA PRO A 320 7.25 5.78 -2.49
C PRO A 320 6.53 4.97 -3.58
N PHE A 321 7.13 4.87 -4.76
CA PHE A 321 6.63 4.09 -5.88
C PHE A 321 7.23 2.70 -5.92
N GLN A 322 6.41 1.70 -6.20
CA GLN A 322 6.86 0.32 -6.37
C GLN A 322 7.10 -0.08 -7.84
N THR A 323 6.76 0.75 -8.81
CA THR A 323 6.87 0.39 -10.24
C THR A 323 7.42 1.51 -11.12
N GLY A 324 8.31 1.13 -12.01
CA GLY A 324 9.22 1.97 -12.75
C GLY A 324 8.69 2.73 -13.97
N ASN A 325 7.50 3.28 -13.98
CA ASN A 325 6.95 3.93 -15.19
C ASN A 325 6.88 5.46 -15.15
N GLY A 326 7.75 6.08 -14.40
CA GLY A 326 8.00 7.52 -14.59
C GLY A 326 6.97 8.49 -14.02
N VAL A 327 5.76 8.07 -13.66
CA VAL A 327 4.80 8.96 -13.01
C VAL A 327 5.14 9.06 -11.53
N LYS A 328 5.35 10.30 -11.10
CA LYS A 328 5.66 10.64 -9.72
C LYS A 328 4.53 11.49 -9.16
N VAL A 329 3.97 11.10 -8.02
CA VAL A 329 3.03 11.92 -7.26
C VAL A 329 3.79 12.53 -6.09
N LYS A 330 3.66 13.83 -5.89
CA LYS A 330 4.23 14.49 -4.73
C LYS A 330 3.41 14.21 -3.48
N TRP A 331 4.05 14.25 -2.32
CA TRP A 331 3.35 14.16 -1.04
C TRP A 331 2.31 15.27 -0.85
N SER A 332 2.63 16.49 -1.31
CA SER A 332 1.72 17.64 -1.29
C SER A 332 0.46 17.48 -2.18
N GLU A 333 0.50 16.53 -3.12
CA GLU A 333 -0.61 16.23 -4.04
C GLU A 333 -1.36 14.93 -3.68
N ALA A 334 -0.81 14.09 -2.81
CA ALA A 334 -1.28 12.73 -2.59
C ALA A 334 -2.57 12.68 -1.75
N LEU A 335 -3.64 12.10 -2.31
CA LEU A 335 -4.96 11.98 -1.66
C LEU A 335 -4.90 11.16 -0.36
N PHE A 336 -3.98 10.20 -0.26
CA PHE A 336 -3.82 9.30 0.88
C PHE A 336 -2.63 9.65 1.78
N ALA A 337 -2.11 10.88 1.69
CA ALA A 337 -1.09 11.35 2.61
C ALA A 337 -1.62 11.39 4.05
N CYS A 338 -0.86 10.84 4.97
CA CYS A 338 -1.18 10.77 6.40
C CYS A 338 0.04 11.14 7.24
N PHE A 339 -0.20 11.35 8.52
CA PHE A 339 0.84 11.42 9.53
C PHE A 339 1.14 10.04 10.12
N VAL A 340 2.34 9.88 10.64
CA VAL A 340 2.71 8.67 11.40
C VAL A 340 1.78 8.53 12.62
N HIS A 341 1.29 7.33 12.87
CA HIS A 341 0.34 6.96 13.92
C HIS A 341 -1.08 7.56 13.79
N GLN A 342 -1.44 8.26 12.73
CA GLN A 342 -2.77 8.86 12.56
C GLN A 342 -3.92 7.84 12.72
N PHE A 343 -3.71 6.58 12.36
CA PHE A 343 -4.70 5.51 12.53
C PHE A 343 -4.54 4.69 13.81
N ASN A 344 -3.73 5.16 14.76
CA ASN A 344 -3.43 4.42 15.98
C ASN A 344 -4.15 5.03 17.19
N LYS A 345 -4.99 4.24 17.87
CA LYS A 345 -5.72 4.70 19.06
C LYS A 345 -4.86 4.78 20.33
N SER A 346 -3.74 4.03 20.37
CA SER A 346 -2.89 3.92 21.58
C SER A 346 -1.61 4.76 21.51
N LYS A 347 -1.34 5.40 20.38
CA LYS A 347 -0.17 6.27 20.18
C LYS A 347 -0.62 7.60 19.62
N SER A 348 -0.04 8.67 20.12
CA SER A 348 -0.28 10.01 19.59
C SER A 348 0.20 10.13 18.14
N THR A 349 -0.54 10.85 17.33
CA THR A 349 -0.17 11.21 15.97
C THR A 349 1.11 12.06 16.00
N ILE A 350 2.05 11.76 15.11
CA ILE A 350 3.29 12.53 14.96
C ILE A 350 3.12 13.48 13.78
N PHE A 351 2.69 14.71 14.05
CA PHE A 351 2.34 15.70 13.03
C PHE A 351 3.54 16.24 12.24
N SER A 352 4.74 15.88 12.60
CA SER A 352 5.96 16.22 11.85
C SER A 352 6.48 15.10 10.94
N GLU A 353 5.86 13.91 10.93
CA GLU A 353 6.32 12.78 10.17
C GLU A 353 5.25 12.28 9.19
N LEU A 354 5.61 12.27 7.89
CA LEU A 354 4.72 11.82 6.82
C LEU A 354 4.68 10.28 6.74
N TRP A 355 3.50 9.75 6.51
CA TRP A 355 3.25 8.33 6.32
C TRP A 355 2.22 8.08 5.21
N MET A 356 2.42 6.99 4.45
CA MET A 356 1.48 6.55 3.43
C MET A 356 0.93 5.18 3.80
N PRO A 357 -0.40 5.02 3.91
CA PRO A 357 -1.03 3.72 4.04
C PRO A 357 -0.66 2.80 2.87
N LYS A 358 -0.70 1.50 3.11
CA LYS A 358 -0.42 0.47 2.10
C LYS A 358 -1.63 -0.45 1.97
N ILE A 359 -1.66 -1.27 0.93
CA ILE A 359 -2.69 -2.32 0.77
C ILE A 359 -2.80 -3.17 2.03
N GLY A 360 -1.66 -3.49 2.68
CA GLY A 360 -1.66 -4.22 3.94
C GLY A 360 -2.45 -3.52 5.03
N THR A 361 -2.35 -2.19 5.13
CA THR A 361 -3.12 -1.38 6.09
C THR A 361 -4.63 -1.52 5.85
N LEU A 362 -5.07 -1.48 4.59
CA LEU A 362 -6.48 -1.65 4.23
C LEU A 362 -6.95 -3.11 4.48
N ASN A 363 -6.17 -4.09 4.04
CA ASN A 363 -6.52 -5.50 4.23
C ASN A 363 -6.56 -5.92 5.71
N GLU A 364 -5.69 -5.35 6.56
CA GLU A 364 -5.72 -5.58 8.02
C GLU A 364 -6.98 -5.05 8.69
N ASP A 365 -7.66 -4.07 8.09
CA ASP A 365 -8.95 -3.56 8.55
C ASP A 365 -10.14 -4.36 8.01
N LEU A 366 -10.01 -4.91 6.81
CA LEU A 366 -11.07 -5.64 6.13
C LEU A 366 -11.10 -7.13 6.49
N SER A 367 -10.01 -7.66 7.04
CA SER A 367 -9.91 -9.10 7.35
C SER A 367 -8.99 -9.33 8.55
N PRO A 368 -9.34 -10.26 9.45
CA PRO A 368 -8.47 -10.63 10.56
C PRO A 368 -7.12 -11.15 10.08
N THR A 369 -6.04 -10.54 10.55
CA THR A 369 -4.68 -10.90 10.10
C THR A 369 -4.08 -11.93 11.06
N ARG A 370 -3.62 -13.06 10.52
CA ARG A 370 -2.81 -14.02 11.28
C ARG A 370 -1.34 -13.58 11.27
N LYS A 371 -0.78 -13.32 12.45
CA LYS A 371 0.66 -13.05 12.61
C LYS A 371 1.37 -14.30 13.07
N LYS A 372 2.54 -14.61 12.45
CA LYS A 372 3.47 -15.60 13.00
C LYS A 372 4.22 -14.95 14.16
N LEU A 373 3.77 -15.20 15.38
CA LEU A 373 4.50 -14.89 16.61
C LEU A 373 5.16 -16.17 17.14
N ARG A 374 6.49 -16.16 17.27
CA ARG A 374 7.28 -17.27 17.83
C ARG A 374 6.94 -18.66 17.21
N GLY A 375 6.69 -18.71 15.90
CA GLY A 375 6.40 -19.97 15.19
C GLY A 375 4.93 -20.41 15.23
N LYS A 376 4.06 -19.76 15.98
CA LYS A 376 2.61 -20.00 15.99
C LYS A 376 1.88 -18.96 15.15
N ASN A 377 0.84 -19.40 14.43
CA ASN A 377 -0.07 -18.52 13.71
C ASN A 377 -1.12 -17.99 14.69
N GLU A 378 -0.90 -16.83 15.28
CA GLU A 378 -1.85 -16.17 16.17
C GLU A 378 -2.62 -15.08 15.40
N LEU A 379 -3.92 -14.92 15.72
CA LEU A 379 -4.71 -13.81 15.23
C LEU A 379 -4.14 -12.50 15.84
N SER A 380 -4.08 -11.47 15.03
CA SER A 380 -3.71 -10.14 15.54
C SER A 380 -4.80 -9.66 16.50
N ASN A 381 -4.41 -9.07 17.63
CA ASN A 381 -5.35 -8.40 18.56
C ASN A 381 -5.96 -7.12 17.97
N ARG A 382 -5.66 -6.80 16.72
CA ARG A 382 -6.18 -5.62 16.03
C ARG A 382 -7.57 -5.92 15.49
N GLN A 383 -8.56 -5.19 16.00
CA GLN A 383 -9.94 -5.27 15.52
C GLN A 383 -10.05 -4.78 14.07
N THR A 384 -10.81 -5.52 13.26
CA THR A 384 -11.25 -5.10 11.93
C THR A 384 -12.26 -3.96 12.05
N ILE A 385 -12.57 -3.30 10.93
CA ILE A 385 -13.63 -2.29 10.90
C ILE A 385 -14.99 -2.88 11.30
N PHE A 386 -15.27 -4.12 10.89
CA PHE A 386 -16.51 -4.84 11.24
C PHE A 386 -16.62 -5.05 12.75
N GLN A 387 -15.58 -5.56 13.38
CA GLN A 387 -15.55 -5.77 14.83
C GLN A 387 -15.64 -4.46 15.61
N ARG A 388 -15.00 -3.36 15.14
CA ARG A 388 -15.08 -2.04 15.81
C ARG A 388 -16.50 -1.46 15.81
N TRP A 389 -17.27 -1.78 14.76
CA TRP A 389 -18.64 -1.29 14.60
C TRP A 389 -19.71 -2.30 14.97
N GLY A 390 -19.35 -3.46 15.55
CA GLY A 390 -20.30 -4.44 16.06
C GLY A 390 -20.94 -5.35 15.00
N TYR A 391 -20.36 -5.39 13.76
CA TYR A 391 -20.83 -6.27 12.68
C TYR A 391 -20.26 -7.71 12.75
N GLY A 392 -19.47 -8.05 13.77
CA GLY A 392 -18.91 -9.39 13.93
C GLY A 392 -17.66 -9.65 13.08
N ASP A 393 -17.49 -10.90 12.68
CA ASP A 393 -16.24 -11.40 12.07
C ASP A 393 -16.28 -11.46 10.54
N HIS A 394 -16.92 -10.48 9.89
CA HIS A 394 -16.86 -10.39 8.44
C HIS A 394 -15.42 -10.22 7.94
N SER A 395 -15.18 -10.72 6.75
CA SER A 395 -13.86 -10.69 6.12
C SER A 395 -13.99 -10.46 4.62
N ILE A 396 -13.37 -9.37 4.16
CA ILE A 396 -13.25 -9.05 2.74
C ILE A 396 -11.80 -8.76 2.40
N THR A 397 -11.38 -9.12 1.20
CA THR A 397 -10.08 -8.73 0.64
C THR A 397 -10.24 -7.72 -0.48
N THR A 398 -9.26 -6.83 -0.65
CA THR A 398 -9.28 -5.84 -1.75
C THR A 398 -9.35 -6.49 -3.14
N HIS A 399 -8.95 -7.75 -3.28
CA HIS A 399 -9.00 -8.47 -4.53
C HIS A 399 -10.44 -8.89 -4.92
N GLN A 400 -11.29 -9.13 -3.93
CA GLN A 400 -12.70 -9.51 -4.15
C GLN A 400 -13.52 -8.36 -4.75
N PHE A 401 -13.24 -7.11 -4.40
CA PHE A 401 -13.91 -5.95 -5.03
C PHE A 401 -13.70 -5.92 -6.56
N ARG A 402 -12.50 -6.21 -7.01
CA ARG A 402 -12.21 -6.29 -8.45
C ARG A 402 -12.93 -7.46 -9.12
N HIS A 403 -13.06 -8.61 -8.44
CA HIS A 403 -13.82 -9.73 -8.97
C HIS A 403 -15.31 -9.40 -9.08
N LEU A 404 -15.88 -8.76 -8.06
CA LEU A 404 -17.28 -8.32 -8.07
C LEU A 404 -17.59 -7.43 -9.28
N LEU A 405 -16.79 -6.38 -9.49
CA LEU A 405 -17.01 -5.47 -10.61
C LEU A 405 -16.84 -6.14 -11.98
N ASN A 406 -15.87 -7.04 -12.13
CA ASN A 406 -15.72 -7.80 -13.36
C ASN A 406 -16.89 -8.77 -13.60
N THR A 407 -17.53 -9.26 -12.55
CA THR A 407 -18.71 -10.15 -12.66
C THR A 407 -19.97 -9.36 -13.03
N ILE A 408 -20.11 -8.12 -12.53
CA ILE A 408 -21.25 -7.26 -12.86
C ILE A 408 -21.12 -6.69 -14.29
N ALA A 409 -19.90 -6.48 -14.77
CA ALA A 409 -19.63 -5.90 -16.10
C ALA A 409 -19.72 -6.91 -17.27
N ASN A 410 -19.74 -8.20 -16.99
CA ASN A 410 -19.88 -9.30 -17.97
C ASN A 410 -21.28 -9.91 -17.90
#